data_0d58983856168fb8a9724a119260c56c
#
_entry.id   0d58983856168fb8a9724a119260c56c
#
_cell.length_a   1.000
_cell.length_b   1.000
_cell.length_c   1.000
_cell.angle_alpha   90.00
_cell.angle_beta   90.00
_cell.angle_gamma   90.00
#
_symmetry.space_group_name_H-M   'P 1'
#
loop_
_entity.id
_entity.type
_entity.pdbx_description
1 polymer ?
#
loop_
_entity_poly.entity_id
_entity_poly.type
_entity_poly.pdbx_seq_one_letter_code
_entity_poly.pdbx_strand_id
1 'polypeptide(L)'
;MTRSRRVFLLGSAAVLGSAAVARAQEAATGTPAPKPGDLPAGSPPAFGTAPAVGPIVSPATFTEAQKLVQVELTESERAQAAGNWRNSMAALYERRTGPRKVALEPPLAPYSLCNPVLPGHGAVPQRDRFVRTDRDPGPLPGTDSAIAFAPLWKLSRWIETRKLTSGRLTHIYIARIERFDPKLRCVITLTRDLALAQAQRADQEIAAGHYRGPLHGIPWGGKDLLDTAGIPTTYGAEPFRERVPLKDAAVVRRLHEAGAVLLAKLSLGALALNDVWFGGQTMNPWLPEEGASGSSAGPGAALAAGLVGFAIGSETEGSIVSPSMRCGVTGLRPTFGRVPRNGAMTLCWSLDKLGPMARSVEDTMLILRVISGQDEADLSSVPSHLDFDAAAAVTGLRVGYFPSWMNEDPATEVDRKVLAELPRLGLTPVAVSIPDWPYDCLNAILFAEAAAAFEDLTLSRKVDGLKMQTPDSWPNTFRQSRFISAVDFVQADRMRRAVALKMQELLAQVDLLLVPSLRDETLVIGNFTGLPSLTLRAGFVHVSEARSDWAPDPQAPLPTFKPPRRVPHGVTLLGRLFDEGTLARVGLALEHSLNVGAEQPPGF
;
A
#
# COMPACT_ATOMS: atom_id res chain seq x y z
N MET A 1 46.86 -40.88 -19.93
CA MET A 1 47.80 -40.04 -20.68
C MET A 1 47.60 -38.60 -20.26
N THR A 2 48.61 -38.14 -19.54
CA THR A 2 49.31 -36.84 -19.48
C THR A 2 48.47 -35.58 -19.25
N ARG A 3 48.48 -35.08 -18.02
CA ARG A 3 49.28 -34.00 -17.37
C ARG A 3 49.27 -32.66 -18.13
N SER A 4 48.83 -31.55 -17.48
CA SER A 4 49.79 -30.63 -16.89
C SER A 4 49.16 -29.58 -15.98
N ARG A 5 49.72 -29.44 -14.79
CA ARG A 5 49.59 -28.34 -13.83
C ARG A 5 50.32 -27.10 -14.36
N ARG A 6 49.85 -25.89 -14.05
CA ARG A 6 50.75 -24.75 -13.81
C ARG A 6 50.21 -23.87 -12.65
N VAL A 7 51.06 -23.87 -11.64
CA VAL A 7 51.15 -22.93 -10.51
C VAL A 7 51.78 -21.65 -11.04
N PHE A 8 51.30 -20.46 -10.57
CA PHE A 8 52.15 -19.27 -10.61
C PHE A 8 52.12 -18.55 -9.26
N LEU A 9 53.34 -18.26 -8.86
CA LEU A 9 53.80 -17.73 -7.61
C LEU A 9 53.66 -16.20 -7.50
N LEU A 10 53.60 -15.76 -6.26
CA LEU A 10 53.83 -14.46 -5.66
C LEU A 10 54.88 -13.56 -6.34
N GLY A 11 54.63 -12.28 -6.38
CA GLY A 11 55.61 -11.24 -6.58
C GLY A 11 55.17 -9.94 -5.90
N SER A 12 55.71 -9.69 -4.72
CA SER A 12 55.59 -8.44 -3.96
C SER A 12 56.41 -7.33 -4.62
N ALA A 13 55.85 -6.12 -4.72
CA ALA A 13 56.65 -4.91 -4.78
C ALA A 13 55.84 -3.74 -4.19
N ALA A 14 56.24 -3.29 -3.01
CA ALA A 14 55.88 -2.02 -2.42
C ALA A 14 56.85 -0.96 -2.93
N VAL A 15 56.34 0.20 -3.36
CA VAL A 15 57.07 1.49 -3.27
C VAL A 15 56.07 2.66 -3.27
N LEU A 16 56.05 3.36 -2.17
CA LEU A 16 55.90 4.78 -1.87
C LEU A 16 55.44 5.76 -2.98
N GLY A 17 54.37 6.47 -2.71
CA GLY A 17 53.94 7.67 -3.40
C GLY A 17 52.90 8.41 -2.59
N SER A 18 53.34 9.03 -1.50
CA SER A 18 52.52 9.98 -0.73
C SER A 18 52.52 11.37 -1.40
N ALA A 19 51.39 12.09 -1.21
CA ALA A 19 51.11 13.49 -1.49
C ALA A 19 50.50 13.79 -2.87
N ALA A 20 49.21 13.99 -2.87
CA ALA A 20 48.42 15.05 -3.52
C ALA A 20 46.96 14.61 -3.74
N VAL A 21 46.20 14.47 -2.69
CA VAL A 21 44.72 14.54 -2.78
C VAL A 21 44.22 15.46 -1.66
N ALA A 22 44.50 16.72 -1.84
CA ALA A 22 43.79 17.76 -1.13
C ALA A 22 43.26 18.73 -2.17
N ARG A 23 41.94 18.96 -2.11
CA ARG A 23 41.13 19.94 -2.86
C ARG A 23 40.51 19.46 -4.18
N ALA A 24 39.38 18.82 -4.04
CA ALA A 24 38.20 19.05 -4.88
C ALA A 24 36.95 18.84 -4.00
N GLN A 25 36.79 19.71 -3.05
CA GLN A 25 35.57 19.88 -2.29
C GLN A 25 34.99 21.21 -2.80
N GLU A 26 34.30 21.17 -3.92
CA GLU A 26 33.44 22.25 -4.37
C GLU A 26 32.04 21.66 -4.64
N ALA A 27 31.18 22.02 -3.73
CA ALA A 27 29.77 22.35 -3.82
C ALA A 27 28.96 21.68 -4.94
N ALA A 28 28.47 20.50 -4.68
CA ALA A 28 27.12 20.15 -5.14
C ALA A 28 26.14 20.79 -4.12
N THR A 29 25.64 21.97 -4.40
CA THR A 29 24.50 22.56 -3.70
C THR A 29 23.22 21.87 -4.19
N GLY A 30 23.09 20.59 -3.86
CA GLY A 30 21.81 19.91 -3.84
C GLY A 30 21.18 20.20 -2.48
N THR A 31 19.94 20.63 -2.47
CA THR A 31 19.14 20.73 -1.24
C THR A 31 19.31 19.41 -0.49
N PRO A 32 19.76 19.42 0.78
CA PRO A 32 19.89 18.17 1.53
C PRO A 32 18.53 17.52 1.61
N ALA A 33 18.48 16.20 1.42
CA ALA A 33 17.26 15.43 1.67
C ALA A 33 16.79 15.74 3.10
N PRO A 34 15.48 15.92 3.34
CA PRO A 34 14.96 16.18 4.67
C PRO A 34 15.44 15.09 5.64
N LYS A 35 15.90 15.49 6.81
CA LYS A 35 16.31 14.54 7.86
C LYS A 35 15.08 13.82 8.40
N PRO A 36 15.21 12.56 8.88
CA PRO A 36 14.16 11.95 9.69
C PRO A 36 13.80 12.91 10.84
N GLY A 37 12.55 13.35 10.90
CA GLY A 37 12.09 14.41 11.83
C GLY A 37 11.76 15.76 11.16
N ASP A 38 12.19 16.00 9.92
CA ASP A 38 11.84 17.21 9.16
C ASP A 38 10.53 17.06 8.38
N LEU A 39 9.94 15.86 8.35
CA LEU A 39 8.66 15.61 7.69
C LEU A 39 7.50 15.85 8.66
N PRO A 40 6.38 16.44 8.20
CA PRO A 40 5.19 16.61 9.04
C PRO A 40 4.71 15.28 9.62
N ALA A 41 4.25 15.29 10.88
CA ALA A 41 3.70 14.09 11.51
C ALA A 41 2.60 13.47 10.65
N GLY A 42 2.70 12.18 10.34
CA GLY A 42 1.78 11.45 9.47
C GLY A 42 2.07 11.59 7.98
N SER A 43 3.22 12.14 7.57
CA SER A 43 3.72 11.97 6.22
C SER A 43 4.12 10.51 6.03
N PRO A 44 3.71 9.84 4.93
CA PRO A 44 4.23 8.52 4.66
C PRO A 44 5.73 8.63 4.38
N PRO A 45 6.53 7.66 4.83
CA PRO A 45 7.94 7.62 4.46
C PRO A 45 8.06 7.48 2.95
N ALA A 46 8.75 8.41 2.32
CA ALA A 46 9.25 8.19 0.97
C ALA A 46 10.41 7.18 1.03
N PHE A 47 10.61 6.41 -0.03
CA PHE A 47 11.80 5.57 -0.16
C PHE A 47 13.06 6.42 0.08
N GLY A 48 13.98 5.95 0.93
CA GLY A 48 15.22 6.64 1.21
C GLY A 48 15.18 7.66 2.34
N THR A 49 14.26 7.52 3.29
CA THR A 49 14.27 8.26 4.57
C THR A 49 15.25 7.69 5.58
N ALA A 50 15.79 6.50 5.33
CA ALA A 50 16.82 5.90 6.15
C ALA A 50 18.07 6.79 6.21
N PRO A 51 18.84 6.77 7.32
CA PRO A 51 20.11 7.50 7.41
C PRO A 51 21.05 7.14 6.27
N ALA A 52 21.74 8.13 5.69
CA ALA A 52 22.70 7.91 4.63
C ALA A 52 23.87 7.03 5.12
N VAL A 53 24.00 5.81 4.58
CA VAL A 53 25.00 4.81 4.99
C VAL A 53 25.88 4.36 3.82
N GLY A 54 26.98 3.68 4.12
CA GLY A 54 27.90 3.14 3.12
C GLY A 54 28.84 4.18 2.52
N PRO A 55 29.68 3.77 1.54
CA PRO A 55 30.69 4.63 0.93
C PRO A 55 30.05 5.74 0.08
N ILE A 56 30.76 6.86 -0.03
CA ILE A 56 30.40 7.93 -0.96
C ILE A 56 30.63 7.43 -2.39
N VAL A 57 29.64 7.63 -3.25
CA VAL A 57 29.70 7.36 -4.68
C VAL A 57 29.54 8.66 -5.46
N SER A 58 30.13 8.71 -6.65
CA SER A 58 30.07 9.88 -7.53
C SER A 58 29.43 9.51 -8.89
N PRO A 59 29.07 10.47 -9.73
CA PRO A 59 28.65 10.19 -11.11
C PRO A 59 29.66 9.35 -11.89
N ALA A 60 30.98 9.54 -11.64
CA ALA A 60 32.04 8.75 -12.26
C ALA A 60 31.98 7.28 -11.86
N THR A 61 31.58 6.95 -10.63
CA THR A 61 31.35 5.57 -10.19
C THR A 61 30.29 4.89 -11.06
N PHE A 62 29.20 5.59 -11.37
CA PHE A 62 28.15 5.07 -12.24
C PHE A 62 28.56 5.00 -13.71
N THR A 63 29.47 5.87 -14.19
CA THR A 63 30.06 5.78 -15.53
C THR A 63 30.78 4.45 -15.74
N GLU A 64 31.50 3.97 -14.74
CA GLU A 64 32.17 2.67 -14.83
C GLU A 64 31.21 1.49 -14.59
N ALA A 65 30.33 1.61 -13.59
CA ALA A 65 29.40 0.54 -13.22
C ALA A 65 28.39 0.22 -14.34
N GLN A 66 27.89 1.23 -15.09
CA GLN A 66 26.95 1.01 -16.20
C GLN A 66 27.49 0.07 -17.28
N LYS A 67 28.80 0.01 -17.47
CA LYS A 67 29.44 -0.89 -18.43
C LYS A 67 29.19 -2.38 -18.07
N LEU A 68 29.06 -2.69 -16.79
CA LEU A 68 28.83 -4.06 -16.31
C LEU A 68 27.39 -4.53 -16.58
N VAL A 69 26.42 -3.63 -16.62
CA VAL A 69 25.00 -3.95 -16.79
C VAL A 69 24.48 -3.59 -18.20
N GLN A 70 25.35 -3.06 -19.08
CA GLN A 70 25.05 -2.72 -20.48
C GLN A 70 23.83 -1.77 -20.62
N VAL A 71 23.71 -0.81 -19.72
CA VAL A 71 22.69 0.24 -19.74
C VAL A 71 23.35 1.59 -19.72
N GLU A 72 23.06 2.42 -20.73
CA GLU A 72 23.60 3.77 -20.80
C GLU A 72 22.76 4.73 -19.96
N LEU A 73 23.43 5.50 -19.11
CA LEU A 73 22.86 6.59 -18.32
C LEU A 73 23.40 7.93 -18.86
N THR A 74 22.55 8.93 -18.93
CA THR A 74 22.96 10.30 -19.20
C THR A 74 23.74 10.90 -18.02
N GLU A 75 24.40 12.02 -18.20
CA GLU A 75 25.12 12.72 -17.14
C GLU A 75 24.18 13.09 -15.97
N SER A 76 23.00 13.62 -16.27
CA SER A 76 21.98 13.96 -15.29
C SER A 76 21.51 12.72 -14.48
N GLU A 77 21.29 11.60 -15.16
CA GLU A 77 20.86 10.34 -14.51
C GLU A 77 21.94 9.78 -13.59
N ARG A 78 23.20 9.85 -13.99
CA ARG A 78 24.33 9.46 -13.13
C ARG A 78 24.44 10.35 -11.89
N ALA A 79 24.21 11.67 -12.06
CA ALA A 79 24.22 12.61 -10.94
C ALA A 79 23.08 12.33 -9.95
N GLN A 80 21.86 12.08 -10.44
CA GLN A 80 20.72 11.70 -9.61
C GLN A 80 20.98 10.38 -8.88
N ALA A 81 21.45 9.36 -9.59
CA ALA A 81 21.76 8.07 -9.00
C ALA A 81 22.80 8.19 -7.88
N ALA A 82 23.89 8.93 -8.10
CA ALA A 82 24.93 9.15 -7.11
C ALA A 82 24.40 9.92 -5.88
N GLY A 83 23.60 10.96 -6.09
CA GLY A 83 23.03 11.78 -5.03
C GLY A 83 22.12 11.01 -4.08
N ASN A 84 21.36 10.05 -4.61
CA ASN A 84 20.39 9.28 -3.83
C ASN A 84 20.89 7.89 -3.35
N TRP A 85 22.02 7.41 -3.87
CA TRP A 85 22.51 6.04 -3.61
C TRP A 85 22.57 5.67 -2.13
N ARG A 86 23.16 6.54 -1.31
CA ARG A 86 23.38 6.27 0.12
C ARG A 86 22.09 6.25 0.94
N ASN A 87 21.05 6.93 0.48
CA ASN A 87 19.76 7.00 1.16
C ASN A 87 18.84 5.84 0.76
N SER A 88 18.83 5.46 -0.51
CA SER A 88 17.87 4.48 -1.02
C SER A 88 18.46 3.08 -1.22
N MET A 89 19.74 2.97 -1.57
CA MET A 89 20.35 1.68 -1.93
C MET A 89 21.38 1.18 -0.92
N ALA A 90 22.00 2.07 -0.15
CA ALA A 90 23.09 1.68 0.73
C ALA A 90 22.64 1.08 2.07
N ALA A 91 21.35 1.09 2.41
CA ALA A 91 20.81 0.45 3.62
C ALA A 91 21.18 -1.05 3.71
N LEU A 92 21.33 -1.75 2.57
CA LEU A 92 21.82 -3.12 2.56
C LEU A 92 23.24 -3.29 3.13
N TYR A 93 24.09 -2.23 3.14
CA TYR A 93 25.39 -2.26 3.79
C TYR A 93 25.29 -2.28 5.32
N GLU A 94 24.28 -1.61 5.87
CA GLU A 94 24.04 -1.58 7.32
C GLU A 94 23.75 -2.97 7.87
N ARG A 95 23.04 -3.81 7.11
CA ARG A 95 22.86 -5.23 7.45
C ARG A 95 24.21 -5.96 7.61
N ARG A 96 25.24 -5.62 6.81
CA ARG A 96 26.55 -6.29 6.82
C ARG A 96 27.54 -5.69 7.80
N THR A 97 27.42 -4.42 8.11
CA THR A 97 28.43 -3.64 8.85
C THR A 97 27.75 -2.72 9.87
N GLY A 98 28.53 -2.24 10.83
CA GLY A 98 28.05 -1.27 11.81
C GLY A 98 27.27 -1.89 12.98
N PRO A 99 26.66 -1.05 13.83
CA PRO A 99 26.00 -1.49 15.06
C PRO A 99 24.73 -2.28 14.82
N ARG A 100 24.07 -2.08 13.67
CA ARG A 100 22.84 -2.80 13.27
C ARG A 100 23.11 -4.03 12.39
N LYS A 101 24.32 -4.54 12.37
CA LYS A 101 24.68 -5.75 11.62
C LYS A 101 23.83 -6.95 12.04
N VAL A 102 23.26 -7.66 11.05
CA VAL A 102 22.53 -8.92 11.26
C VAL A 102 23.30 -10.08 10.64
N ALA A 103 23.67 -11.06 11.48
CA ALA A 103 24.20 -12.32 11.01
C ALA A 103 23.06 -13.22 10.53
N LEU A 104 23.19 -13.77 9.31
CA LEU A 104 22.24 -14.73 8.75
C LEU A 104 22.88 -16.11 8.78
N GLU A 105 22.35 -17.01 9.61
CA GLU A 105 22.87 -18.36 9.79
C GLU A 105 22.79 -19.16 8.48
N PRO A 106 23.79 -20.04 8.17
CA PRO A 106 23.80 -20.79 6.92
C PRO A 106 22.54 -21.61 6.61
N PRO A 107 21.85 -22.23 7.59
CA PRO A 107 20.61 -22.97 7.32
C PRO A 107 19.39 -22.10 6.98
N LEU A 108 19.45 -20.78 7.17
CA LEU A 108 18.35 -19.86 6.87
C LEU A 108 18.20 -19.71 5.35
N ALA A 109 17.25 -20.46 4.78
CA ALA A 109 16.98 -20.42 3.35
C ALA A 109 16.34 -19.09 2.93
N PRO A 110 16.58 -18.63 1.68
CA PRO A 110 15.88 -17.48 1.10
C PRO A 110 14.35 -17.66 1.11
N TYR A 111 13.62 -16.56 1.23
CA TYR A 111 12.15 -16.53 1.21
C TYR A 111 11.61 -16.39 -0.22
N SER A 112 12.35 -16.83 -1.22
CA SER A 112 12.04 -16.66 -2.65
C SER A 112 10.85 -17.49 -3.14
N LEU A 113 10.40 -18.47 -2.37
CA LEU A 113 9.15 -19.17 -2.64
C LEU A 113 7.99 -18.31 -2.13
N CYS A 114 7.10 -17.89 -3.02
CA CYS A 114 5.99 -16.99 -2.74
C CYS A 114 4.86 -17.63 -1.89
N ASN A 115 5.21 -18.31 -0.83
CA ASN A 115 4.28 -18.83 0.17
C ASN A 115 4.61 -18.20 1.53
N PRO A 116 3.73 -17.34 2.08
CA PRO A 116 3.97 -16.70 3.37
C PRO A 116 3.85 -17.66 4.55
N VAL A 117 3.22 -18.84 4.36
CA VAL A 117 3.04 -19.84 5.41
C VAL A 117 4.34 -20.60 5.62
N LEU A 118 4.89 -20.48 6.82
CA LEU A 118 6.12 -21.17 7.19
C LEU A 118 5.86 -22.67 7.42
N PRO A 119 6.85 -23.56 7.15
CA PRO A 119 6.71 -24.99 7.40
C PRO A 119 6.33 -25.30 8.85
N GLY A 120 5.42 -26.24 9.06
CA GLY A 120 4.90 -26.61 10.39
C GLY A 120 3.78 -25.74 10.92
N HIS A 121 3.37 -24.71 10.19
CA HIS A 121 2.28 -23.80 10.56
C HIS A 121 1.22 -23.82 9.47
N GLY A 122 0.05 -24.32 9.81
CA GLY A 122 -1.12 -24.26 8.91
C GLY A 122 -1.66 -22.83 8.80
N ALA A 123 -2.31 -22.54 7.69
CA ALA A 123 -3.09 -21.31 7.58
C ALA A 123 -4.24 -21.33 8.61
N VAL A 124 -4.43 -20.26 9.34
CA VAL A 124 -5.62 -20.00 10.14
C VAL A 124 -6.55 -19.11 9.33
N PRO A 125 -7.86 -19.19 9.50
CA PRO A 125 -8.64 -20.15 10.25
C PRO A 125 -8.77 -21.52 9.56
N GLN A 126 -9.17 -22.54 10.32
CA GLN A 126 -9.40 -23.91 9.80
C GLN A 126 -10.82 -24.10 9.22
N ARG A 127 -11.71 -23.12 9.40
CA ARG A 127 -13.08 -23.16 8.93
C ARG A 127 -13.40 -21.97 8.03
N ASP A 128 -14.30 -22.19 7.10
CA ASP A 128 -14.89 -21.13 6.27
C ASP A 128 -16.29 -20.80 6.84
N ARG A 129 -16.38 -19.64 7.52
CA ARG A 129 -17.62 -19.14 8.12
C ARG A 129 -17.72 -17.65 7.87
N PHE A 130 -18.84 -17.21 7.35
CA PHE A 130 -19.06 -15.78 7.11
C PHE A 130 -20.45 -15.36 7.60
N VAL A 131 -20.48 -14.54 8.65
CA VAL A 131 -21.70 -13.99 9.25
C VAL A 131 -21.62 -12.47 9.22
N ARG A 132 -22.45 -11.86 8.37
CA ARG A 132 -22.62 -10.40 8.34
C ARG A 132 -23.59 -9.94 9.41
N THR A 133 -23.57 -8.65 9.73
CA THR A 133 -24.54 -8.06 10.68
C THR A 133 -25.98 -8.27 10.24
N ASP A 134 -26.84 -8.55 11.19
CA ASP A 134 -28.31 -8.61 11.04
C ASP A 134 -29.00 -7.30 11.45
N ARG A 135 -28.24 -6.27 11.87
CA ARG A 135 -28.75 -4.98 12.32
C ARG A 135 -29.64 -4.34 11.24
N ASP A 136 -30.72 -3.70 11.69
CA ASP A 136 -31.56 -2.88 10.81
C ASP A 136 -30.73 -1.70 10.25
N PRO A 137 -30.67 -1.51 8.92
CA PRO A 137 -30.01 -0.35 8.32
C PRO A 137 -30.72 0.98 8.63
N GLY A 138 -31.96 0.92 9.17
CA GLY A 138 -32.83 2.05 9.34
C GLY A 138 -33.53 2.49 8.04
N PRO A 139 -34.27 3.59 8.09
CA PRO A 139 -34.93 4.13 6.90
C PRO A 139 -33.93 4.63 5.87
N LEU A 140 -34.30 4.60 4.59
CA LEU A 140 -33.50 5.21 3.55
C LEU A 140 -33.42 6.72 3.77
N PRO A 141 -32.23 7.33 3.79
CA PRO A 141 -32.07 8.77 3.97
C PRO A 141 -32.78 9.58 2.88
N GLY A 142 -33.31 10.75 3.25
CA GLY A 142 -34.03 11.62 2.33
C GLY A 142 -33.17 12.40 1.34
N THR A 143 -31.86 12.47 1.56
CA THR A 143 -30.93 13.20 0.68
C THR A 143 -29.94 12.28 -0.01
N ASP A 144 -29.61 12.61 -1.25
CA ASP A 144 -28.62 11.83 -2.03
C ASP A 144 -27.24 11.86 -1.41
N SER A 145 -26.85 12.96 -0.75
CA SER A 145 -25.58 13.02 0.00
C SER A 145 -25.55 12.00 1.13
N ALA A 146 -26.59 11.91 1.95
CA ALA A 146 -26.64 10.95 3.05
C ALA A 146 -26.65 9.49 2.55
N ILE A 147 -27.25 9.22 1.39
CA ILE A 147 -27.18 7.91 0.73
C ILE A 147 -25.75 7.63 0.27
N ALA A 148 -25.10 8.60 -0.37
CA ALA A 148 -23.75 8.45 -0.92
C ALA A 148 -22.69 8.13 0.16
N PHE A 149 -22.84 8.67 1.36
CA PHE A 149 -21.93 8.42 2.48
C PHE A 149 -22.31 7.20 3.35
N ALA A 150 -23.45 6.57 3.08
CA ALA A 150 -23.83 5.38 3.83
C ALA A 150 -22.80 4.24 3.65
N PRO A 151 -22.49 3.47 4.70
CA PRO A 151 -21.60 2.30 4.57
C PRO A 151 -22.23 1.23 3.67
N LEU A 152 -21.42 0.45 3.02
CA LEU A 152 -21.81 -0.58 2.05
C LEU A 152 -22.85 -1.55 2.63
N TRP A 153 -22.68 -2.00 3.89
CA TRP A 153 -23.62 -2.92 4.50
C TRP A 153 -25.06 -2.36 4.57
N LYS A 154 -25.24 -1.02 4.76
CA LYS A 154 -26.55 -0.37 4.69
C LYS A 154 -27.06 -0.28 3.26
N LEU A 155 -26.22 0.18 2.33
CA LEU A 155 -26.56 0.25 0.90
C LEU A 155 -27.03 -1.12 0.40
N SER A 156 -26.28 -2.18 0.75
CA SER A 156 -26.61 -3.58 0.43
C SER A 156 -28.02 -3.97 0.94
N ARG A 157 -28.33 -3.67 2.21
CA ARG A 157 -29.65 -4.00 2.81
C ARG A 157 -30.80 -3.23 2.17
N TRP A 158 -30.60 -1.94 1.85
CA TRP A 158 -31.63 -1.16 1.15
C TRP A 158 -31.88 -1.66 -0.28
N ILE A 159 -30.83 -2.11 -0.99
CA ILE A 159 -30.98 -2.71 -2.32
C ILE A 159 -31.65 -4.08 -2.22
N GLU A 160 -31.20 -4.96 -1.33
CA GLU A 160 -31.78 -6.28 -1.07
C GLU A 160 -33.29 -6.19 -0.77
N THR A 161 -33.69 -5.17 0.02
CA THR A 161 -35.09 -4.93 0.39
C THR A 161 -35.84 -4.02 -0.60
N ARG A 162 -35.21 -3.65 -1.71
CA ARG A 162 -35.77 -2.79 -2.77
C ARG A 162 -36.19 -1.39 -2.31
N LYS A 163 -35.66 -0.89 -1.17
CA LYS A 163 -35.82 0.50 -0.72
C LYS A 163 -34.96 1.47 -1.53
N LEU A 164 -33.86 1.00 -2.09
CA LEU A 164 -32.95 1.72 -2.98
C LEU A 164 -32.73 0.88 -4.24
N THR A 165 -32.77 1.50 -5.43
CA THR A 165 -32.40 0.83 -6.67
C THR A 165 -30.92 1.05 -6.98
N SER A 166 -30.29 0.07 -7.66
CA SER A 166 -28.92 0.19 -8.17
C SER A 166 -28.80 1.38 -9.13
N GLY A 167 -29.81 1.55 -10.01
CA GLY A 167 -29.86 2.69 -10.92
C GLY A 167 -29.85 4.02 -10.22
N ARG A 168 -30.68 4.23 -9.16
CA ARG A 168 -30.66 5.47 -8.37
C ARG A 168 -29.29 5.71 -7.72
N LEU A 169 -28.74 4.71 -7.09
CA LEU A 169 -27.42 4.81 -6.42
C LEU A 169 -26.32 5.16 -7.42
N THR A 170 -26.35 4.53 -8.61
CA THR A 170 -25.39 4.80 -9.70
C THR A 170 -25.50 6.26 -10.19
N HIS A 171 -26.70 6.77 -10.39
CA HIS A 171 -26.91 8.18 -10.76
C HIS A 171 -26.40 9.16 -9.69
N ILE A 172 -26.63 8.86 -8.41
CA ILE A 172 -26.12 9.67 -7.30
C ILE A 172 -24.59 9.77 -7.39
N TYR A 173 -23.88 8.65 -7.55
CA TYR A 173 -22.42 8.66 -7.62
C TYR A 173 -21.89 9.32 -8.89
N ILE A 174 -22.53 9.11 -10.05
CA ILE A 174 -22.15 9.79 -11.30
C ILE A 174 -22.22 11.32 -11.10
N ALA A 175 -23.35 11.84 -10.61
CA ALA A 175 -23.53 13.28 -10.37
C ALA A 175 -22.50 13.84 -9.38
N ARG A 176 -22.14 13.06 -8.35
CA ARG A 176 -21.11 13.46 -7.39
C ARG A 176 -19.71 13.44 -7.98
N ILE A 177 -19.36 12.44 -8.80
CA ILE A 177 -18.08 12.41 -9.53
C ILE A 177 -17.97 13.66 -10.40
N GLU A 178 -18.97 13.96 -11.22
CA GLU A 178 -18.96 15.14 -12.10
C GLU A 178 -18.76 16.45 -11.35
N ARG A 179 -19.34 16.55 -10.16
CA ARG A 179 -19.26 17.75 -9.32
C ARG A 179 -17.92 17.90 -8.63
N PHE A 180 -17.35 16.82 -8.11
CA PHE A 180 -16.24 16.88 -7.15
C PHE A 180 -14.90 16.43 -7.71
N ASP A 181 -14.88 15.54 -8.73
CA ASP A 181 -13.64 15.06 -9.31
C ASP A 181 -12.74 16.15 -9.93
N PRO A 182 -13.26 17.23 -10.53
CA PRO A 182 -12.41 18.33 -11.01
C PRO A 182 -11.49 18.93 -9.92
N LYS A 183 -11.89 18.83 -8.62
CA LYS A 183 -11.06 19.28 -7.50
C LYS A 183 -10.14 18.18 -6.97
N LEU A 184 -10.59 16.93 -7.03
CA LEU A 184 -9.91 15.80 -6.40
C LEU A 184 -8.96 15.08 -7.36
N ARG A 185 -9.26 15.06 -8.65
CA ARG A 185 -8.50 14.32 -9.67
C ARG A 185 -8.30 12.84 -9.29
N CYS A 186 -9.38 12.22 -8.78
CA CYS A 186 -9.34 10.84 -8.30
C CYS A 186 -9.91 9.83 -9.31
N VAL A 187 -10.48 10.29 -10.44
CA VAL A 187 -11.05 9.44 -11.50
C VAL A 187 -10.24 9.60 -12.79
N ILE A 188 -9.75 8.49 -13.34
CA ILE A 188 -9.09 8.44 -14.65
C ILE A 188 -10.14 8.23 -15.75
N THR A 189 -11.04 7.24 -15.55
CA THR A 189 -12.08 6.90 -16.52
C THR A 189 -13.40 6.68 -15.79
N LEU A 190 -14.40 7.49 -16.10
CA LEU A 190 -15.79 7.25 -15.68
C LEU A 190 -16.45 6.32 -16.69
N THR A 191 -16.88 5.14 -16.24
CA THR A 191 -17.51 4.10 -17.08
C THR A 191 -19.04 4.23 -17.10
N ARG A 192 -19.54 5.44 -17.36
CA ARG A 192 -20.96 5.83 -17.24
C ARG A 192 -21.93 4.82 -17.88
N ASP A 193 -21.78 4.58 -19.17
CA ASP A 193 -22.74 3.76 -19.93
C ASP A 193 -22.72 2.31 -19.47
N LEU A 194 -21.54 1.78 -19.20
CA LEU A 194 -21.37 0.45 -18.63
C LEU A 194 -22.01 0.36 -17.25
N ALA A 195 -21.78 1.34 -16.39
CA ALA A 195 -22.32 1.38 -15.02
C ALA A 195 -23.86 1.42 -15.05
N LEU A 196 -24.45 2.25 -15.90
CA LEU A 196 -25.92 2.34 -16.04
C LEU A 196 -26.51 1.03 -16.56
N ALA A 197 -25.88 0.40 -17.56
CA ALA A 197 -26.32 -0.89 -18.08
C ALA A 197 -26.22 -2.01 -17.03
N GLN A 198 -25.13 -2.06 -16.26
CA GLN A 198 -24.96 -3.02 -15.16
C GLN A 198 -25.96 -2.77 -14.03
N ALA A 199 -26.21 -1.53 -13.67
CA ALA A 199 -27.18 -1.15 -12.64
C ALA A 199 -28.62 -1.53 -13.04
N GLN A 200 -28.99 -1.26 -14.29
CA GLN A 200 -30.28 -1.68 -14.82
C GLN A 200 -30.47 -3.21 -14.77
N ARG A 201 -29.44 -3.96 -15.16
CA ARG A 201 -29.47 -5.43 -15.06
C ARG A 201 -29.62 -5.88 -13.60
N ALA A 202 -28.88 -5.30 -12.67
CA ALA A 202 -28.99 -5.61 -11.26
C ALA A 202 -30.41 -5.36 -10.72
N ASP A 203 -31.02 -4.23 -11.06
CA ASP A 203 -32.39 -3.92 -10.67
C ASP A 203 -33.39 -4.94 -11.23
N GLN A 204 -33.24 -5.36 -12.49
CA GLN A 204 -34.08 -6.40 -13.11
C GLN A 204 -33.93 -7.76 -12.42
N GLU A 205 -32.71 -8.21 -12.17
CA GLU A 205 -32.42 -9.48 -11.49
C GLU A 205 -32.99 -9.49 -10.06
N ILE A 206 -32.79 -8.40 -9.28
CA ILE A 206 -33.30 -8.27 -7.93
C ILE A 206 -34.84 -8.23 -7.91
N ALA A 207 -35.45 -7.52 -8.85
CA ALA A 207 -36.91 -7.48 -8.99
C ALA A 207 -37.49 -8.88 -9.29
N ALA A 208 -36.77 -9.69 -10.07
CA ALA A 208 -37.11 -11.08 -10.38
C ALA A 208 -36.79 -12.08 -9.24
N GLY A 209 -36.25 -11.62 -8.12
CA GLY A 209 -35.89 -12.46 -6.96
C GLY A 209 -34.49 -13.08 -7.02
N HIS A 210 -33.68 -12.70 -8.01
CA HIS A 210 -32.30 -13.21 -8.19
C HIS A 210 -31.30 -12.26 -7.52
N TYR A 211 -31.20 -12.29 -6.19
CA TYR A 211 -30.21 -11.53 -5.46
C TYR A 211 -28.90 -12.30 -5.30
N ARG A 212 -27.80 -11.79 -5.86
CA ARG A 212 -26.48 -12.46 -5.90
C ARG A 212 -25.68 -12.32 -4.60
N GLY A 213 -26.08 -11.41 -3.71
CA GLY A 213 -25.38 -11.16 -2.44
C GLY A 213 -25.05 -9.69 -2.18
N PRO A 214 -24.28 -9.40 -1.12
CA PRO A 214 -24.14 -8.05 -0.58
C PRO A 214 -23.56 -6.98 -1.53
N LEU A 215 -22.84 -7.39 -2.59
CA LEU A 215 -22.28 -6.46 -3.57
C LEU A 215 -23.19 -6.24 -4.79
N HIS A 216 -24.30 -6.98 -4.90
CA HIS A 216 -25.19 -6.91 -6.06
C HIS A 216 -25.80 -5.52 -6.21
N GLY A 217 -25.56 -4.89 -7.34
CA GLY A 217 -26.05 -3.54 -7.66
C GLY A 217 -25.29 -2.40 -6.98
N ILE A 218 -24.16 -2.67 -6.31
CA ILE A 218 -23.35 -1.64 -5.65
C ILE A 218 -22.31 -1.07 -6.62
N PRO A 219 -22.31 0.27 -6.86
CA PRO A 219 -21.28 0.92 -7.69
C PRO A 219 -19.93 0.97 -6.97
N TRP A 220 -18.87 0.59 -7.68
CA TRP A 220 -17.52 0.54 -7.14
C TRP A 220 -16.48 1.15 -8.08
N GLY A 221 -15.33 1.51 -7.50
CA GLY A 221 -14.19 2.03 -8.23
C GLY A 221 -12.98 1.10 -8.16
N GLY A 222 -12.41 0.79 -9.33
CA GLY A 222 -11.18 0.01 -9.43
C GLY A 222 -9.95 0.90 -9.54
N LYS A 223 -8.92 0.70 -8.70
CA LYS A 223 -7.62 1.32 -8.93
C LYS A 223 -7.16 1.02 -10.37
N ASP A 224 -6.68 2.02 -11.10
CA ASP A 224 -6.44 1.92 -12.55
C ASP A 224 -5.19 1.12 -12.92
N LEU A 225 -4.87 0.13 -12.11
CA LEU A 225 -3.93 -0.94 -12.40
C LEU A 225 -4.63 -2.30 -12.61
N LEU A 226 -5.94 -2.37 -12.40
CA LEU A 226 -6.75 -3.57 -12.63
C LEU A 226 -7.21 -3.59 -14.08
N ASP A 227 -6.73 -4.54 -14.87
CA ASP A 227 -7.13 -4.72 -16.25
C ASP A 227 -8.64 -4.92 -16.36
N THR A 228 -9.24 -4.15 -17.25
CA THR A 228 -10.67 -4.20 -17.54
C THR A 228 -10.85 -4.26 -19.05
N ALA A 229 -11.42 -5.34 -19.56
CA ALA A 229 -11.53 -5.60 -20.99
C ALA A 229 -12.23 -4.43 -21.72
N GLY A 230 -11.56 -3.91 -22.76
CA GLY A 230 -12.11 -2.83 -23.59
C GLY A 230 -12.10 -1.43 -22.94
N ILE A 231 -11.57 -1.29 -21.71
CA ILE A 231 -11.50 -0.01 -21.00
C ILE A 231 -10.02 0.35 -20.75
N PRO A 232 -9.59 1.61 -21.03
CA PRO A 232 -8.23 2.03 -20.73
C PRO A 232 -7.81 1.69 -19.30
N THR A 233 -6.63 1.09 -19.16
CA THR A 233 -6.01 0.77 -17.87
C THR A 233 -4.57 1.25 -17.93
N THR A 234 -4.32 2.42 -17.32
CA THR A 234 -3.20 3.30 -17.65
C THR A 234 -2.05 3.22 -16.67
N TYR A 235 -2.23 2.50 -15.54
CA TYR A 235 -1.25 2.47 -14.44
C TYR A 235 -0.90 3.87 -13.90
N GLY A 236 -1.75 4.89 -14.17
CA GLY A 236 -1.50 6.30 -13.83
C GLY A 236 -0.31 6.93 -14.57
N ALA A 237 0.28 6.23 -15.53
CA ALA A 237 1.56 6.55 -16.16
C ALA A 237 1.41 6.91 -17.65
N GLU A 238 2.09 7.97 -18.07
CA GLU A 238 2.03 8.52 -19.44
C GLU A 238 2.26 7.46 -20.53
N PRO A 239 3.26 6.54 -20.41
CA PRO A 239 3.52 5.53 -21.43
C PRO A 239 2.38 4.52 -21.64
N PHE A 240 1.49 4.38 -20.68
CA PHE A 240 0.38 3.43 -20.72
C PHE A 240 -1.00 4.09 -20.91
N ARG A 241 -1.04 5.40 -21.17
CA ARG A 241 -2.27 6.19 -21.21
C ARG A 241 -3.34 5.62 -22.14
N GLU A 242 -2.92 5.03 -23.25
CA GLU A 242 -3.80 4.48 -24.28
C GLU A 242 -3.87 2.94 -24.25
N ARG A 243 -3.34 2.31 -23.21
CA ARG A 243 -3.35 0.87 -23.08
C ARG A 243 -4.76 0.37 -22.77
N VAL A 244 -5.30 -0.48 -23.65
CA VAL A 244 -6.61 -1.11 -23.48
C VAL A 244 -6.41 -2.63 -23.37
N PRO A 245 -6.67 -3.24 -22.21
CA PRO A 245 -6.54 -4.68 -22.04
C PRO A 245 -7.67 -5.46 -22.75
N LEU A 246 -7.37 -6.70 -23.13
CA LEU A 246 -8.33 -7.59 -23.80
C LEU A 246 -9.10 -8.50 -22.82
N LYS A 247 -8.65 -8.59 -21.56
CA LYS A 247 -9.24 -9.46 -20.53
C LYS A 247 -9.37 -8.71 -19.22
N ASP A 248 -10.35 -9.11 -18.43
CA ASP A 248 -10.53 -8.62 -17.07
C ASP A 248 -9.52 -9.27 -16.11
N ALA A 249 -9.04 -8.47 -15.15
CA ALA A 249 -8.37 -9.01 -13.97
C ALA A 249 -9.31 -9.93 -13.17
N ALA A 250 -8.74 -10.91 -12.46
CA ALA A 250 -9.53 -11.86 -11.66
C ALA A 250 -10.50 -11.16 -10.69
N VAL A 251 -10.04 -10.09 -10.04
CA VAL A 251 -10.87 -9.31 -9.12
C VAL A 251 -12.03 -8.62 -9.84
N VAL A 252 -11.79 -8.06 -11.04
CA VAL A 252 -12.83 -7.42 -11.86
C VAL A 252 -13.89 -8.46 -12.26
N ARG A 253 -13.47 -9.63 -12.73
CA ARG A 253 -14.35 -10.74 -13.08
C ARG A 253 -15.22 -11.18 -11.89
N ARG A 254 -14.61 -11.42 -10.72
CA ARG A 254 -15.33 -11.85 -9.51
C ARG A 254 -16.36 -10.83 -9.03
N LEU A 255 -16.03 -9.55 -9.09
CA LEU A 255 -16.95 -8.47 -8.75
C LEU A 255 -18.10 -8.37 -9.76
N HIS A 256 -17.82 -8.57 -11.05
CA HIS A 256 -18.86 -8.64 -12.07
C HIS A 256 -19.79 -9.84 -11.85
N GLU A 257 -19.26 -11.02 -11.54
CA GLU A 257 -20.03 -12.23 -11.22
C GLU A 257 -20.91 -12.03 -9.97
N ALA A 258 -20.44 -11.28 -8.99
CA ALA A 258 -21.21 -10.88 -7.81
C ALA A 258 -22.28 -9.80 -8.09
N GLY A 259 -22.34 -9.27 -9.32
CA GLY A 259 -23.30 -8.25 -9.74
C GLY A 259 -22.95 -6.84 -9.30
N ALA A 260 -21.72 -6.58 -8.89
CA ALA A 260 -21.24 -5.23 -8.59
C ALA A 260 -21.12 -4.39 -9.86
N VAL A 261 -21.36 -3.08 -9.75
CA VAL A 261 -21.42 -2.13 -10.87
C VAL A 261 -20.09 -1.39 -10.97
N LEU A 262 -19.32 -1.62 -12.04
CA LEU A 262 -18.08 -0.88 -12.26
C LEU A 262 -18.39 0.55 -12.68
N LEU A 263 -18.14 1.50 -11.79
CA LEU A 263 -18.47 2.89 -11.99
C LEU A 263 -17.29 3.71 -12.54
N ALA A 264 -16.08 3.42 -12.08
CA ALA A 264 -14.91 4.21 -12.45
C ALA A 264 -13.60 3.42 -12.32
N LYS A 265 -12.62 3.81 -13.15
CA LYS A 265 -11.20 3.52 -12.94
C LYS A 265 -10.61 4.68 -12.16
N LEU A 266 -10.10 4.40 -10.97
CA LEU A 266 -9.65 5.40 -10.01
C LEU A 266 -8.15 5.63 -10.12
N SER A 267 -7.72 6.87 -9.90
CA SER A 267 -6.33 7.28 -10.01
C SER A 267 -5.42 6.55 -9.03
N LEU A 268 -4.17 6.50 -9.42
CA LEU A 268 -3.05 6.00 -8.60
C LEU A 268 -1.82 6.81 -8.96
N GLY A 269 -0.87 6.94 -8.05
CA GLY A 269 0.41 7.46 -8.44
C GLY A 269 1.04 6.59 -9.54
N ALA A 270 1.72 7.22 -10.48
CA ALA A 270 2.25 6.56 -11.67
C ALA A 270 3.06 5.30 -11.30
N LEU A 271 2.71 4.16 -11.92
CA LEU A 271 3.29 2.83 -11.62
C LEU A 271 3.22 2.47 -10.14
N ALA A 272 2.13 2.82 -9.48
CA ALA A 272 1.86 2.56 -8.07
C ALA A 272 2.87 3.19 -7.08
N LEU A 273 3.34 4.41 -7.37
CA LEU A 273 4.15 5.21 -6.46
C LEU A 273 3.43 6.53 -6.12
N ASN A 274 3.13 6.72 -4.83
CA ASN A 274 2.54 7.95 -4.31
C ASN A 274 1.19 8.33 -4.98
N ASP A 275 0.88 9.61 -5.18
CA ASP A 275 -0.44 10.13 -5.61
C ASP A 275 -0.40 11.02 -6.86
N VAL A 276 0.77 11.14 -7.51
CA VAL A 276 0.94 11.91 -8.75
C VAL A 276 0.86 11.01 -9.97
N TRP A 277 -0.06 11.34 -10.89
CA TRP A 277 -0.30 10.61 -12.13
C TRP A 277 -0.33 11.60 -13.33
N PHE A 278 -0.48 11.13 -14.56
CA PHE A 278 -0.45 12.01 -15.72
C PHE A 278 -1.54 13.12 -15.70
N GLY A 279 -2.64 12.93 -14.96
CA GLY A 279 -3.69 13.95 -14.76
C GLY A 279 -3.42 14.94 -13.61
N GLY A 280 -2.31 14.80 -12.92
CA GLY A 280 -1.94 15.64 -11.78
C GLY A 280 -1.86 14.87 -10.47
N GLN A 281 -1.87 15.58 -9.35
CA GLN A 281 -1.92 14.98 -8.02
C GLN A 281 -3.36 14.75 -7.59
N THR A 282 -3.63 13.58 -7.01
CA THR A 282 -4.93 13.28 -6.37
C THR A 282 -4.99 13.95 -5.01
N MET A 283 -6.04 14.74 -4.76
CA MET A 283 -6.13 15.55 -3.54
C MET A 283 -6.96 14.90 -2.46
N ASN A 284 -6.61 15.21 -1.19
CA ASN A 284 -7.33 14.73 -0.02
C ASN A 284 -8.64 15.51 0.19
N PRO A 285 -9.82 14.87 0.23
CA PRO A 285 -11.07 15.57 0.46
C PRO A 285 -11.16 16.34 1.79
N TRP A 286 -10.43 15.92 2.81
CA TRP A 286 -10.40 16.59 4.11
C TRP A 286 -9.56 17.87 4.13
N LEU A 287 -8.57 17.93 3.25
CA LEU A 287 -7.65 19.05 3.11
C LEU A 287 -7.23 19.13 1.63
N PRO A 288 -8.00 19.84 0.77
CA PRO A 288 -7.76 19.87 -0.68
C PRO A 288 -6.42 20.50 -1.10
N GLU A 289 -5.69 21.07 -0.19
CA GLU A 289 -4.31 21.58 -0.39
C GLU A 289 -3.24 20.50 -0.15
N GLU A 290 -3.66 19.29 0.23
CA GLU A 290 -2.80 18.16 0.53
C GLU A 290 -3.12 17.00 -0.42
N GLY A 291 -2.12 16.24 -0.83
CA GLY A 291 -2.30 15.01 -1.60
C GLY A 291 -3.01 13.93 -0.79
N ALA A 292 -3.73 13.04 -1.50
CA ALA A 292 -4.46 11.92 -0.89
C ALA A 292 -3.56 10.83 -0.30
N SER A 293 -2.24 10.95 -0.47
CA SER A 293 -1.29 9.86 -0.31
C SER A 293 -1.56 8.71 -1.28
N GLY A 294 -0.70 7.68 -1.31
CA GLY A 294 -0.83 6.65 -2.33
C GLY A 294 -0.17 5.31 -1.96
N SER A 295 -0.15 4.46 -2.94
CA SER A 295 -0.54 4.68 -4.35
C SER A 295 -2.02 4.45 -4.65
N SER A 296 -2.86 3.97 -3.71
CA SER A 296 -4.32 3.88 -3.91
C SER A 296 -5.00 5.24 -3.61
N ALA A 297 -4.46 6.31 -4.22
CA ALA A 297 -4.88 7.69 -3.97
C ALA A 297 -6.34 7.93 -4.37
N GLY A 298 -6.71 7.55 -5.60
CA GLY A 298 -8.09 7.65 -6.08
C GLY A 298 -9.08 6.84 -5.26
N PRO A 299 -8.81 5.56 -4.93
CA PRO A 299 -9.62 4.78 -4.00
C PRO A 299 -9.88 5.48 -2.67
N GLY A 300 -8.84 6.00 -2.01
CA GLY A 300 -8.95 6.74 -0.74
C GLY A 300 -9.80 8.00 -0.88
N ALA A 301 -9.46 8.86 -1.86
CA ALA A 301 -10.16 10.13 -2.08
C ALA A 301 -11.63 9.94 -2.49
N ALA A 302 -11.91 9.04 -3.44
CA ALA A 302 -13.27 8.79 -3.92
C ALA A 302 -14.19 8.26 -2.81
N LEU A 303 -13.68 7.37 -1.95
CA LEU A 303 -14.44 6.87 -0.79
C LEU A 303 -14.70 7.96 0.23
N ALA A 304 -13.68 8.72 0.59
CA ALA A 304 -13.81 9.81 1.58
C ALA A 304 -14.77 10.90 1.12
N ALA A 305 -14.83 11.17 -0.18
CA ALA A 305 -15.76 12.15 -0.78
C ALA A 305 -17.15 11.58 -1.12
N GLY A 306 -17.43 10.30 -0.84
CA GLY A 306 -18.72 9.66 -1.15
C GLY A 306 -19.00 9.58 -2.66
N LEU A 307 -18.02 9.19 -3.48
CA LEU A 307 -18.14 9.09 -4.94
C LEU A 307 -18.35 7.65 -5.43
N VAL A 308 -18.10 6.66 -4.58
CA VAL A 308 -18.30 5.24 -4.85
C VAL A 308 -18.79 4.51 -3.60
N GLY A 309 -19.43 3.37 -3.78
CA GLY A 309 -19.87 2.50 -2.68
C GLY A 309 -18.70 1.84 -1.96
N PHE A 310 -17.74 1.32 -2.73
CA PHE A 310 -16.47 0.76 -2.28
C PHE A 310 -15.39 0.87 -3.36
N ALA A 311 -14.17 0.56 -3.01
CA ALA A 311 -13.06 0.53 -3.96
C ALA A 311 -12.13 -0.66 -3.74
N ILE A 312 -11.39 -1.04 -4.79
CA ILE A 312 -10.27 -1.97 -4.71
C ILE A 312 -8.98 -1.19 -4.89
N GLY A 313 -8.12 -1.28 -3.88
CA GLY A 313 -6.76 -0.77 -3.90
C GLY A 313 -5.73 -1.88 -4.09
N SER A 314 -4.47 -1.50 -4.12
CA SER A 314 -3.34 -2.43 -4.09
C SER A 314 -2.28 -1.93 -3.11
N GLU A 315 -1.54 -2.86 -2.55
CA GLU A 315 -0.40 -2.53 -1.71
C GLU A 315 0.79 -3.44 -1.99
N THR A 316 1.91 -2.80 -2.26
CA THR A 316 3.24 -3.40 -2.24
C THR A 316 3.90 -3.08 -0.91
N GLU A 317 3.94 -1.78 -0.55
CA GLU A 317 4.45 -1.27 0.72
C GLU A 317 3.72 0.03 1.11
N GLY A 318 2.65 -0.07 1.93
CA GLY A 318 1.90 1.07 2.44
C GLY A 318 0.75 1.59 1.55
N SER A 319 0.59 1.10 0.32
CA SER A 319 -0.30 1.72 -0.68
C SER A 319 -1.81 1.53 -0.45
N ILE A 320 -2.24 0.81 0.57
CA ILE A 320 -3.62 0.79 1.12
C ILE A 320 -3.63 1.52 2.46
N VAL A 321 -2.64 1.23 3.32
CA VAL A 321 -2.52 1.81 4.66
C VAL A 321 -2.45 3.34 4.60
N SER A 322 -1.52 3.88 3.81
CA SER A 322 -1.26 5.33 3.74
C SER A 322 -2.47 6.15 3.27
N PRO A 323 -3.09 5.85 2.10
CA PRO A 323 -4.27 6.61 1.67
C PRO A 323 -5.49 6.35 2.56
N SER A 324 -5.62 5.19 3.21
CA SER A 324 -6.70 4.94 4.17
C SER A 324 -6.58 5.83 5.40
N MET A 325 -5.38 5.94 5.98
CA MET A 325 -5.11 6.83 7.10
C MET A 325 -5.29 8.29 6.70
N ARG A 326 -4.71 8.72 5.56
CA ARG A 326 -4.74 10.10 5.08
C ARG A 326 -6.15 10.58 4.77
N CYS A 327 -6.93 9.79 4.06
CA CYS A 327 -8.31 10.13 3.66
C CYS A 327 -9.36 9.73 4.73
N GLY A 328 -8.95 9.08 5.82
CA GLY A 328 -9.87 8.67 6.90
C GLY A 328 -10.91 7.65 6.45
N VAL A 329 -10.51 6.68 5.65
CA VAL A 329 -11.31 5.53 5.23
C VAL A 329 -10.77 4.24 5.83
N THR A 330 -11.51 3.15 5.72
CA THR A 330 -11.05 1.83 6.18
C THR A 330 -10.42 1.07 5.01
N GLY A 331 -9.19 0.61 5.20
CA GLY A 331 -8.47 -0.21 4.21
C GLY A 331 -8.02 -1.53 4.81
N LEU A 332 -8.31 -2.61 4.13
CA LEU A 332 -7.83 -3.94 4.50
C LEU A 332 -6.83 -4.43 3.46
N ARG A 333 -5.57 -4.56 3.87
CA ARG A 333 -4.55 -5.28 3.10
C ARG A 333 -4.61 -6.74 3.53
N PRO A 334 -5.10 -7.65 2.66
CA PRO A 334 -5.19 -9.06 3.03
C PRO A 334 -3.82 -9.72 3.07
N THR A 335 -3.78 -10.93 3.62
CA THR A 335 -2.63 -11.82 3.54
C THR A 335 -2.19 -12.00 2.09
N PHE A 336 -0.86 -11.98 1.87
CA PHE A 336 -0.28 -12.27 0.56
C PHE A 336 -0.77 -13.63 0.04
N GLY A 337 -1.25 -13.67 -1.19
CA GLY A 337 -1.79 -14.88 -1.81
C GLY A 337 -3.27 -15.16 -1.52
N ARG A 338 -3.96 -14.42 -0.63
CA ARG A 338 -5.41 -14.58 -0.41
C ARG A 338 -6.25 -14.12 -1.60
N VAL A 339 -5.87 -13.01 -2.23
CA VAL A 339 -6.56 -12.42 -3.38
C VAL A 339 -5.67 -12.59 -4.61
N PRO A 340 -6.17 -13.21 -5.69
CA PRO A 340 -5.39 -13.39 -6.90
C PRO A 340 -5.14 -12.06 -7.61
N ARG A 341 -3.96 -11.95 -8.23
CA ARG A 341 -3.45 -10.72 -8.84
C ARG A 341 -3.36 -10.77 -10.35
N ASN A 342 -3.71 -11.90 -10.98
CA ASN A 342 -3.67 -12.00 -12.43
C ASN A 342 -4.56 -10.95 -13.10
N GLY A 343 -3.99 -10.25 -14.09
CA GLY A 343 -4.59 -9.08 -14.73
C GLY A 343 -4.46 -7.77 -13.93
N ALA A 344 -3.76 -7.75 -12.79
CA ALA A 344 -3.31 -6.52 -12.17
C ALA A 344 -1.88 -6.20 -12.63
N MET A 345 -1.54 -4.89 -12.71
CA MET A 345 -0.17 -4.47 -12.96
C MET A 345 0.75 -5.08 -11.89
N THR A 346 1.78 -5.75 -12.31
CA THR A 346 2.83 -6.23 -11.42
C THR A 346 3.81 -5.10 -11.13
N LEU A 347 4.02 -4.81 -9.85
CA LEU A 347 5.12 -3.99 -9.38
C LEU A 347 6.20 -4.86 -8.73
N CYS A 348 5.77 -5.78 -7.86
CA CYS A 348 6.66 -6.68 -7.14
C CYS A 348 5.96 -8.03 -6.94
N TRP A 349 6.45 -9.08 -7.61
CA TRP A 349 5.81 -10.41 -7.58
C TRP A 349 5.67 -10.98 -6.17
N SER A 350 6.65 -10.70 -5.31
CA SER A 350 6.69 -11.26 -3.97
C SER A 350 5.99 -10.41 -2.90
N LEU A 351 5.46 -9.22 -3.26
CA LEU A 351 4.85 -8.29 -2.30
C LEU A 351 3.44 -7.83 -2.66
N ASP A 352 3.09 -7.70 -3.94
CA ASP A 352 1.83 -7.10 -4.35
C ASP A 352 0.61 -7.81 -3.77
N LYS A 353 -0.31 -7.04 -3.24
CA LYS A 353 -1.60 -7.48 -2.68
C LYS A 353 -2.71 -6.57 -3.20
N LEU A 354 -3.86 -7.14 -3.53
CA LEU A 354 -5.09 -6.40 -3.83
C LEU A 354 -6.00 -6.47 -2.60
N GLY A 355 -6.59 -5.33 -2.23
CA GLY A 355 -7.42 -5.30 -1.04
C GLY A 355 -8.57 -4.31 -1.10
N PRO A 356 -9.63 -4.57 -0.31
CA PRO A 356 -10.78 -3.69 -0.22
C PRO A 356 -10.48 -2.41 0.54
N MET A 357 -11.04 -1.32 0.04
CA MET A 357 -11.16 -0.05 0.74
C MET A 357 -12.62 0.37 0.81
N ALA A 358 -13.06 0.82 1.98
CA ALA A 358 -14.47 1.09 2.25
C ALA A 358 -14.66 2.15 3.35
N ARG A 359 -15.92 2.44 3.74
CA ARG A 359 -16.22 3.40 4.81
C ARG A 359 -16.36 2.77 6.18
N SER A 360 -16.50 1.44 6.27
CA SER A 360 -16.55 0.71 7.54
C SER A 360 -15.75 -0.59 7.49
N VAL A 361 -15.46 -1.14 8.65
CA VAL A 361 -14.69 -2.38 8.78
C VAL A 361 -15.46 -3.57 8.20
N GLU A 362 -16.77 -3.71 8.50
CA GLU A 362 -17.59 -4.79 7.96
C GLU A 362 -17.64 -4.77 6.44
N ASP A 363 -17.71 -3.57 5.85
CA ASP A 363 -17.72 -3.39 4.39
C ASP A 363 -16.50 -4.05 3.73
N THR A 364 -15.30 -3.93 4.35
CA THR A 364 -14.09 -4.56 3.81
C THR A 364 -14.19 -6.08 3.79
N MET A 365 -14.85 -6.68 4.77
CA MET A 365 -15.04 -8.13 4.85
C MET A 365 -16.07 -8.63 3.83
N LEU A 366 -17.15 -7.87 3.57
CA LEU A 366 -18.12 -8.18 2.52
C LEU A 366 -17.44 -8.24 1.14
N ILE A 367 -16.53 -7.31 0.88
CA ILE A 367 -15.78 -7.24 -0.36
C ILE A 367 -14.73 -8.37 -0.42
N LEU A 368 -13.96 -8.55 0.67
CA LEU A 368 -12.91 -9.58 0.74
C LEU A 368 -13.49 -10.98 0.46
N ARG A 369 -14.69 -11.29 0.99
CA ARG A 369 -15.36 -12.58 0.74
C ARG A 369 -15.53 -12.87 -0.75
N VAL A 370 -15.82 -11.85 -1.54
CA VAL A 370 -16.05 -11.99 -2.98
C VAL A 370 -14.74 -12.12 -3.76
N ILE A 371 -13.73 -11.34 -3.41
CA ILE A 371 -12.48 -11.29 -4.19
C ILE A 371 -11.45 -12.35 -3.78
N SER A 372 -11.63 -13.02 -2.61
CA SER A 372 -10.72 -14.05 -2.09
C SER A 372 -10.80 -15.37 -2.86
N GLY A 373 -9.73 -16.16 -2.72
CA GLY A 373 -9.65 -17.54 -3.22
C GLY A 373 -8.61 -17.71 -4.31
N GLN A 374 -8.19 -18.95 -4.51
CA GLN A 374 -7.18 -19.32 -5.50
C GLN A 374 -7.64 -19.03 -6.94
N ASP A 375 -6.69 -18.71 -7.81
CA ASP A 375 -6.85 -18.61 -9.26
C ASP A 375 -5.64 -19.26 -9.93
N GLU A 376 -5.87 -20.17 -10.87
CA GLU A 376 -4.80 -20.95 -11.52
C GLU A 376 -3.80 -20.08 -12.31
N ALA A 377 -4.21 -18.88 -12.71
CA ALA A 377 -3.35 -17.95 -13.43
C ALA A 377 -2.46 -17.10 -12.51
N ASP A 378 -2.63 -17.18 -11.18
CA ASP A 378 -1.73 -16.57 -10.19
C ASP A 378 -1.13 -17.65 -9.29
N LEU A 379 0.11 -18.04 -9.58
CA LEU A 379 0.86 -19.07 -8.86
C LEU A 379 1.09 -18.73 -7.38
N SER A 380 0.94 -17.47 -6.99
CA SER A 380 1.07 -17.02 -5.60
C SER A 380 -0.24 -17.11 -4.83
N SER A 381 -1.38 -17.27 -5.53
CA SER A 381 -2.67 -17.40 -4.86
C SER A 381 -2.80 -18.79 -4.21
N VAL A 382 -3.31 -18.81 -2.98
CA VAL A 382 -3.40 -20.05 -2.20
C VAL A 382 -4.84 -20.32 -1.76
N PRO A 383 -5.25 -21.60 -1.62
CA PRO A 383 -6.51 -21.94 -0.97
C PRO A 383 -6.51 -21.41 0.46
N SER A 384 -7.59 -20.76 0.85
CA SER A 384 -7.68 -20.18 2.19
C SER A 384 -9.13 -20.09 2.66
N HIS A 385 -9.35 -20.24 3.96
CA HIS A 385 -10.64 -20.06 4.60
C HIS A 385 -10.80 -18.63 5.13
N LEU A 386 -12.04 -18.16 5.22
CA LEU A 386 -12.39 -16.86 5.80
C LEU A 386 -13.40 -17.08 6.95
N ASP A 387 -12.92 -16.98 8.19
CA ASP A 387 -13.77 -17.06 9.38
C ASP A 387 -14.04 -15.66 9.92
N PHE A 388 -15.21 -15.13 9.61
CA PHE A 388 -15.68 -13.82 10.06
C PHE A 388 -17.09 -13.92 10.63
N ASP A 389 -17.30 -13.33 11.80
CA ASP A 389 -18.61 -13.17 12.43
C ASP A 389 -18.70 -11.77 13.03
N ALA A 390 -19.53 -10.92 12.43
CA ALA A 390 -19.73 -9.53 12.86
C ALA A 390 -20.27 -9.38 14.28
N ALA A 391 -20.91 -10.43 14.82
CA ALA A 391 -21.47 -10.46 16.18
C ALA A 391 -20.55 -11.13 17.21
N ALA A 392 -19.42 -11.70 16.78
CA ALA A 392 -18.56 -12.43 17.70
C ALA A 392 -17.84 -11.50 18.68
N ALA A 393 -17.85 -11.88 19.96
CA ALA A 393 -17.17 -11.13 21.01
C ALA A 393 -15.64 -11.07 20.78
N VAL A 394 -15.05 -9.99 21.24
CA VAL A 394 -13.59 -9.76 21.21
C VAL A 394 -12.93 -9.89 22.59
N THR A 395 -13.74 -10.09 23.64
CA THR A 395 -13.27 -10.20 25.02
C THR A 395 -12.22 -11.32 25.17
N GLY A 396 -11.13 -10.98 25.85
CA GLY A 396 -10.04 -11.89 26.14
C GLY A 396 -8.96 -11.97 25.05
N LEU A 397 -9.18 -11.38 23.86
CA LEU A 397 -8.13 -11.30 22.85
C LEU A 397 -6.97 -10.42 23.34
N ARG A 398 -5.75 -10.85 23.05
CA ARG A 398 -4.51 -10.18 23.43
C ARG A 398 -4.05 -9.29 22.27
N VAL A 399 -3.92 -8.00 22.53
CA VAL A 399 -3.47 -7.01 21.54
C VAL A 399 -2.08 -6.55 21.90
N GLY A 400 -1.09 -6.95 21.10
CA GLY A 400 0.29 -6.51 21.27
C GLY A 400 0.47 -5.06 20.85
N TYR A 401 1.36 -4.34 21.54
CA TYR A 401 1.77 -2.99 21.16
C TYR A 401 3.23 -2.76 21.56
N PHE A 402 3.88 -1.82 20.87
CA PHE A 402 5.28 -1.45 21.13
C PHE A 402 5.30 -0.17 21.98
N PRO A 403 5.73 -0.21 23.26
CA PRO A 403 5.68 0.95 24.14
C PRO A 403 6.47 2.17 23.60
N SER A 404 7.63 1.96 23.00
CA SER A 404 8.42 3.05 22.40
C SER A 404 7.68 3.71 21.24
N TRP A 405 7.12 2.92 20.33
CA TRP A 405 6.42 3.42 19.13
C TRP A 405 5.17 4.23 19.45
N MET A 406 4.52 4.00 20.59
CA MET A 406 3.38 4.81 21.03
C MET A 406 3.78 6.20 21.54
N ASN A 407 5.10 6.43 21.76
CA ASN A 407 5.64 7.69 22.25
C ASN A 407 6.57 8.39 21.26
N GLU A 408 6.81 7.79 20.10
CA GLU A 408 7.63 8.30 19.02
C GLU A 408 6.77 8.61 17.79
N ASP A 409 7.23 9.54 16.94
CA ASP A 409 6.61 9.74 15.63
C ASP A 409 6.59 8.42 14.83
N PRO A 410 5.51 8.16 14.08
CA PRO A 410 4.35 9.00 13.77
C PRO A 410 3.17 8.87 14.74
N ALA A 411 3.32 8.26 15.93
CA ALA A 411 2.22 8.10 16.89
C ALA A 411 1.74 9.46 17.43
N THR A 412 0.44 9.57 17.59
CA THR A 412 -0.23 10.76 18.08
C THR A 412 -1.01 10.47 19.37
N GLU A 413 -1.69 11.48 19.90
CA GLU A 413 -2.65 11.25 20.97
C GLU A 413 -3.80 10.31 20.60
N VAL A 414 -4.16 10.23 19.31
CA VAL A 414 -5.20 9.33 18.84
C VAL A 414 -4.76 7.87 19.03
N ASP A 415 -3.52 7.54 18.69
CA ASP A 415 -2.96 6.18 18.86
C ASP A 415 -2.98 5.76 20.35
N ARG A 416 -2.54 6.66 21.23
CA ARG A 416 -2.55 6.44 22.70
C ARG A 416 -3.95 6.29 23.26
N LYS A 417 -4.94 7.06 22.77
CA LYS A 417 -6.35 6.92 23.15
C LYS A 417 -6.93 5.57 22.73
N VAL A 418 -6.60 5.09 21.52
CA VAL A 418 -7.03 3.76 21.07
C VAL A 418 -6.42 2.66 21.95
N LEU A 419 -5.13 2.76 22.28
CA LEU A 419 -4.49 1.82 23.21
C LEU A 419 -5.20 1.80 24.58
N ALA A 420 -5.57 2.97 25.10
CA ALA A 420 -6.30 3.09 26.39
C ALA A 420 -7.75 2.59 26.32
N GLU A 421 -8.34 2.50 25.11
CA GLU A 421 -9.69 1.99 24.91
C GLU A 421 -9.77 0.46 24.91
N LEU A 422 -8.68 -0.25 24.60
CA LEU A 422 -8.66 -1.72 24.49
C LEU A 422 -9.22 -2.43 25.75
N PRO A 423 -8.82 -2.08 27.00
CA PRO A 423 -9.36 -2.71 28.19
C PRO A 423 -10.88 -2.51 28.38
N ARG A 424 -11.43 -1.36 27.94
CA ARG A 424 -12.87 -1.08 27.99
C ARG A 424 -13.69 -2.00 27.09
N LEU A 425 -13.06 -2.48 26.01
CA LEU A 425 -13.63 -3.47 25.09
C LEU A 425 -13.41 -4.91 25.54
N GLY A 426 -12.79 -5.12 26.72
CA GLY A 426 -12.44 -6.45 27.23
C GLY A 426 -11.21 -7.07 26.54
N LEU A 427 -10.44 -6.27 25.78
CA LEU A 427 -9.18 -6.68 25.16
C LEU A 427 -8.03 -6.53 26.15
N THR A 428 -7.00 -7.36 26.02
CA THR A 428 -5.82 -7.33 26.89
C THR A 428 -4.63 -6.74 26.16
N PRO A 429 -4.20 -5.49 26.45
CA PRO A 429 -2.98 -4.93 25.91
C PRO A 429 -1.75 -5.69 26.43
N VAL A 430 -0.83 -6.05 25.53
CA VAL A 430 0.40 -6.76 25.85
C VAL A 430 1.58 -5.99 25.27
N ALA A 431 2.51 -5.53 26.12
CA ALA A 431 3.73 -4.91 25.65
C ALA A 431 4.62 -5.96 24.96
N VAL A 432 5.03 -5.67 23.75
CA VAL A 432 5.89 -6.55 22.93
C VAL A 432 7.10 -5.80 22.41
N SER A 433 8.09 -6.53 21.91
CA SER A 433 9.28 -5.97 21.28
C SER A 433 9.73 -6.81 20.11
N ILE A 434 10.44 -6.18 19.19
CA ILE A 434 11.18 -6.84 18.10
C ILE A 434 12.63 -6.39 18.15
N PRO A 435 13.57 -7.17 17.58
CA PRO A 435 14.97 -6.74 17.45
C PRO A 435 15.09 -5.43 16.67
N ASP A 436 16.05 -4.60 17.05
CA ASP A 436 16.45 -3.43 16.27
C ASP A 436 17.32 -3.85 15.08
N TRP A 437 16.66 -4.28 14.01
CA TRP A 437 17.30 -4.70 12.77
C TRP A 437 17.14 -3.66 11.67
N PRO A 438 18.04 -3.64 10.66
CA PRO A 438 17.94 -2.74 9.51
C PRO A 438 16.86 -3.22 8.53
N TYR A 439 15.59 -3.13 8.89
CA TYR A 439 14.47 -3.62 8.09
C TYR A 439 14.44 -3.02 6.68
N ASP A 440 14.89 -1.77 6.50
CA ASP A 440 14.96 -1.10 5.19
C ASP A 440 15.84 -1.83 4.17
N CYS A 441 16.75 -2.73 4.61
CA CYS A 441 17.53 -3.53 3.68
C CYS A 441 16.66 -4.47 2.82
N LEU A 442 15.43 -4.76 3.25
CA LEU A 442 14.46 -5.57 2.51
C LEU A 442 13.98 -4.86 1.24
N ASN A 443 14.02 -3.52 1.20
CA ASN A 443 13.65 -2.74 0.02
C ASN A 443 14.52 -3.04 -1.21
N ALA A 444 15.69 -3.65 -1.03
CA ALA A 444 16.46 -4.19 -2.15
C ALA A 444 15.66 -5.21 -2.99
N ILE A 445 14.76 -5.99 -2.35
CA ILE A 445 13.88 -6.94 -3.06
C ILE A 445 12.85 -6.19 -3.89
N LEU A 446 12.14 -5.23 -3.27
CA LEU A 446 11.16 -4.39 -3.97
C LEU A 446 11.80 -3.69 -5.18
N PHE A 447 12.94 -3.05 -4.97
CA PHE A 447 13.61 -2.27 -6.01
C PHE A 447 14.09 -3.15 -7.17
N ALA A 448 14.64 -4.33 -6.88
CA ALA A 448 15.07 -5.27 -7.92
C ALA A 448 13.88 -5.84 -8.70
N GLU A 449 12.82 -6.27 -8.02
CA GLU A 449 11.62 -6.81 -8.68
C GLU A 449 10.89 -5.74 -9.49
N ALA A 450 10.74 -4.52 -8.96
CA ALA A 450 10.12 -3.40 -9.68
C ALA A 450 10.93 -3.01 -10.93
N ALA A 451 12.26 -2.96 -10.83
CA ALA A 451 13.11 -2.70 -11.99
C ALA A 451 13.02 -3.80 -13.04
N ALA A 452 12.84 -5.07 -12.62
CA ALA A 452 12.61 -6.18 -13.53
C ALA A 452 11.22 -6.13 -14.17
N ALA A 453 10.17 -5.80 -13.41
CA ALA A 453 8.80 -5.68 -13.91
C ALA A 453 8.67 -4.58 -14.99
N PHE A 454 9.46 -3.51 -14.89
CA PHE A 454 9.47 -2.39 -15.84
C PHE A 454 10.78 -2.30 -16.64
N GLU A 455 11.42 -3.44 -16.88
CA GLU A 455 12.68 -3.47 -17.63
C GLU A 455 12.53 -2.88 -19.04
N ASP A 456 11.53 -3.32 -19.80
CA ASP A 456 11.28 -2.81 -21.16
C ASP A 456 11.00 -1.32 -21.18
N LEU A 457 10.28 -0.79 -20.18
CA LEU A 457 10.00 0.63 -20.04
C LEU A 457 11.29 1.42 -19.83
N THR A 458 12.21 0.88 -19.04
CA THR A 458 13.51 1.50 -18.74
C THR A 458 14.44 1.43 -19.95
N LEU A 459 14.58 0.26 -20.58
CA LEU A 459 15.48 0.06 -21.72
C LEU A 459 15.03 0.81 -22.97
N SER A 460 13.70 0.92 -23.19
CA SER A 460 13.15 1.71 -24.30
C SER A 460 13.13 3.23 -24.04
N ARG A 461 13.62 3.68 -22.89
CA ARG A 461 13.61 5.09 -22.47
C ARG A 461 12.21 5.69 -22.26
N LYS A 462 11.14 4.91 -22.35
CA LYS A 462 9.77 5.39 -22.12
C LYS A 462 9.53 5.85 -20.68
N VAL A 463 10.35 5.39 -19.76
CA VAL A 463 10.38 5.83 -18.35
C VAL A 463 10.66 7.34 -18.23
N ASP A 464 11.35 7.93 -19.21
CA ASP A 464 11.67 9.37 -19.25
C ASP A 464 10.41 10.24 -19.47
N GLY A 465 9.33 9.67 -19.98
CA GLY A 465 8.03 10.32 -20.15
C GLY A 465 7.17 10.38 -18.88
N LEU A 466 7.58 9.77 -17.77
CA LEU A 466 6.86 9.88 -16.51
C LEU A 466 6.96 11.29 -15.95
N LYS A 467 5.86 11.81 -15.40
CA LYS A 467 5.79 13.17 -14.86
C LYS A 467 6.77 13.41 -13.70
N MET A 468 6.92 12.42 -12.83
CA MET A 468 7.83 12.51 -11.69
C MET A 468 9.21 11.97 -12.06
N GLN A 469 10.23 12.85 -12.01
CA GLN A 469 11.64 12.57 -12.29
C GLN A 469 12.55 12.92 -11.11
N THR A 470 12.01 12.87 -9.89
CA THR A 470 12.77 13.15 -8.66
C THR A 470 13.73 11.99 -8.33
N PRO A 471 14.76 12.22 -7.50
CA PRO A 471 15.73 11.19 -7.11
C PRO A 471 15.11 9.94 -6.49
N ASP A 472 13.96 10.06 -5.82
CA ASP A 472 13.21 9.00 -5.13
C ASP A 472 12.05 8.41 -5.96
N SER A 473 11.87 8.88 -7.21
CA SER A 473 10.84 8.35 -8.10
C SER A 473 11.31 7.13 -8.91
N TRP A 474 10.34 6.39 -9.50
CA TRP A 474 10.61 5.15 -10.23
C TRP A 474 11.67 5.27 -11.33
N PRO A 475 11.73 6.33 -12.16
CA PRO A 475 12.74 6.42 -13.21
C PRO A 475 14.17 6.26 -12.69
N ASN A 476 14.48 6.92 -11.58
CA ASN A 476 15.79 6.83 -10.97
C ASN A 476 15.98 5.50 -10.22
N THR A 477 14.96 5.05 -9.48
CA THR A 477 15.00 3.78 -8.75
C THR A 477 15.24 2.59 -9.68
N PHE A 478 14.56 2.50 -10.83
CA PHE A 478 14.77 1.43 -11.80
C PHE A 478 16.20 1.42 -12.37
N ARG A 479 16.80 2.60 -12.57
CA ARG A 479 18.20 2.72 -13.02
C ARG A 479 19.17 2.28 -11.94
N GLN A 480 19.00 2.74 -10.70
CA GLN A 480 19.85 2.39 -9.57
C GLN A 480 19.79 0.90 -9.24
N SER A 481 18.61 0.31 -9.30
CA SER A 481 18.37 -1.09 -8.92
C SER A 481 19.15 -2.09 -9.77
N ARG A 482 19.54 -1.70 -10.98
CA ARG A 482 20.37 -2.53 -11.86
C ARG A 482 21.80 -2.75 -11.29
N PHE A 483 22.20 -2.00 -10.29
CA PHE A 483 23.50 -2.13 -9.62
C PHE A 483 23.41 -2.91 -8.29
N ILE A 484 22.23 -3.40 -7.90
CA ILE A 484 22.08 -4.29 -6.76
C ILE A 484 22.69 -5.64 -7.15
N SER A 485 23.65 -6.12 -6.34
CA SER A 485 24.24 -7.43 -6.63
C SER A 485 23.25 -8.56 -6.35
N ALA A 486 23.31 -9.63 -7.15
CA ALA A 486 22.50 -10.82 -6.92
C ALA A 486 22.77 -11.44 -5.53
N VAL A 487 23.99 -11.31 -5.01
CA VAL A 487 24.36 -11.78 -3.66
C VAL A 487 23.58 -11.00 -2.61
N ASP A 488 23.53 -9.67 -2.73
CA ASP A 488 22.81 -8.83 -1.76
C ASP A 488 21.29 -9.03 -1.85
N PHE A 489 20.76 -9.27 -3.05
CA PHE A 489 19.35 -9.65 -3.22
C PHE A 489 19.01 -10.94 -2.47
N VAL A 490 19.84 -12.00 -2.63
CA VAL A 490 19.64 -13.27 -1.91
C VAL A 490 19.79 -13.08 -0.40
N GLN A 491 20.73 -12.24 0.06
CA GLN A 491 20.89 -11.95 1.49
C GLN A 491 19.71 -11.14 2.05
N ALA A 492 19.13 -10.23 1.28
CA ALA A 492 17.91 -9.51 1.67
C ALA A 492 16.73 -10.49 1.82
N ASP A 493 16.57 -11.46 0.91
CA ASP A 493 15.51 -12.46 1.00
C ASP A 493 15.71 -13.42 2.18
N ARG A 494 16.96 -13.78 2.51
CA ARG A 494 17.26 -14.52 3.76
C ARG A 494 16.94 -13.70 5.00
N MET A 495 17.22 -12.39 4.99
CA MET A 495 16.81 -11.47 6.07
C MET A 495 15.29 -11.41 6.20
N ARG A 496 14.56 -11.35 5.08
CA ARG A 496 13.10 -11.45 5.05
C ARG A 496 12.58 -12.68 5.80
N ARG A 497 13.21 -13.84 5.59
CA ARG A 497 12.85 -15.05 6.34
C ARG A 497 13.14 -14.93 7.84
N ALA A 498 14.25 -14.32 8.24
CA ALA A 498 14.54 -14.09 9.65
C ALA A 498 13.47 -13.21 10.31
N VAL A 499 13.04 -12.15 9.60
CA VAL A 499 11.95 -11.27 10.05
C VAL A 499 10.63 -12.05 10.17
N ALA A 500 10.29 -12.89 9.18
CA ALA A 500 9.06 -13.70 9.22
C ALA A 500 9.04 -14.65 10.43
N LEU A 501 10.16 -15.29 10.77
CA LEU A 501 10.28 -16.14 11.97
C LEU A 501 10.07 -15.35 13.26
N LYS A 502 10.65 -14.14 13.36
CA LYS A 502 10.47 -13.28 14.53
C LYS A 502 9.04 -12.78 14.68
N MET A 503 8.38 -12.42 13.58
CA MET A 503 6.97 -12.04 13.61
C MET A 503 6.07 -13.21 14.02
N GLN A 504 6.39 -14.42 13.62
CA GLN A 504 5.67 -15.61 14.06
C GLN A 504 5.83 -15.86 15.55
N GLU A 505 7.05 -15.78 16.09
CA GLU A 505 7.31 -15.88 17.54
C GLU A 505 6.53 -14.82 18.34
N LEU A 506 6.48 -13.59 17.83
CA LEU A 506 5.73 -12.51 18.44
C LEU A 506 4.22 -12.76 18.40
N LEU A 507 3.68 -13.11 17.23
CA LEU A 507 2.25 -13.38 17.03
C LEU A 507 1.78 -14.69 17.69
N ALA A 508 2.66 -15.53 18.18
CA ALA A 508 2.30 -16.63 19.08
C ALA A 508 1.94 -16.15 20.50
N GLN A 509 2.43 -14.98 20.90
CA GLN A 509 2.17 -14.38 22.22
C GLN A 509 0.90 -13.54 22.27
N VAL A 510 0.46 -13.00 21.12
CA VAL A 510 -0.68 -12.10 20.99
C VAL A 510 -1.55 -12.49 19.80
N ASP A 511 -2.79 -12.04 19.77
CA ASP A 511 -3.72 -12.41 18.70
C ASP A 511 -3.60 -11.46 17.50
N LEU A 512 -3.22 -10.20 17.75
CA LEU A 512 -2.91 -9.17 16.75
C LEU A 512 -2.06 -8.07 17.39
N LEU A 513 -1.60 -7.11 16.55
CA LEU A 513 -0.86 -5.93 17.00
C LEU A 513 -1.67 -4.67 16.71
N LEU A 514 -1.59 -3.69 17.60
CA LEU A 514 -1.98 -2.30 17.37
C LEU A 514 -0.71 -1.47 17.15
N VAL A 515 -0.63 -0.79 16.00
CA VAL A 515 0.55 -0.02 15.61
C VAL A 515 0.14 1.34 15.03
N PRO A 516 0.99 2.37 15.17
CA PRO A 516 0.83 3.63 14.43
C PRO A 516 0.86 3.36 12.93
N SER A 517 -0.11 3.91 12.16
CA SER A 517 -0.37 3.51 10.77
C SER A 517 0.81 3.71 9.82
N LEU A 518 1.62 4.74 10.03
CA LEU A 518 2.74 5.10 9.14
C LEU A 518 4.11 4.87 9.79
N ARG A 519 4.19 3.95 10.72
CA ARG A 519 5.49 3.51 11.25
C ARG A 519 6.20 2.66 10.20
N ASP A 520 7.39 3.10 9.78
CA ASP A 520 8.18 2.49 8.69
C ASP A 520 8.43 1.00 8.92
N GLU A 521 8.90 0.63 10.11
CA GLU A 521 9.21 -0.76 10.41
C GLU A 521 7.97 -1.65 10.24
N THR A 522 6.78 -1.18 10.58
CA THR A 522 5.56 -1.98 10.44
C THR A 522 5.08 -2.08 8.99
N LEU A 523 5.31 -1.03 8.19
CA LEU A 523 5.03 -1.09 6.75
C LEU A 523 5.95 -2.09 6.07
N VAL A 524 7.26 -2.02 6.32
CA VAL A 524 8.24 -2.96 5.77
C VAL A 524 7.94 -4.38 6.28
N ILE A 525 7.94 -4.59 7.60
CA ILE A 525 7.73 -5.92 8.19
C ILE A 525 6.44 -6.55 7.70
N GLY A 526 5.31 -5.85 7.81
CA GLY A 526 4.01 -6.38 7.44
C GLY A 526 3.90 -6.78 5.97
N ASN A 527 4.48 -5.98 5.07
CA ASN A 527 4.45 -6.24 3.64
C ASN A 527 5.39 -7.37 3.23
N PHE A 528 6.64 -7.35 3.71
CA PHE A 528 7.64 -8.36 3.34
C PHE A 528 7.36 -9.74 3.95
N THR A 529 6.62 -9.82 5.04
CA THR A 529 6.19 -11.09 5.65
C THR A 529 4.81 -11.57 5.20
N GLY A 530 4.11 -10.77 4.40
CA GLY A 530 2.80 -11.10 3.85
C GLY A 530 1.65 -11.03 4.88
N LEU A 531 1.87 -10.44 6.06
CA LEU A 531 0.86 -10.32 7.13
C LEU A 531 -0.29 -9.39 6.71
N PRO A 532 -1.54 -9.71 7.08
CA PRO A 532 -2.68 -8.83 6.81
C PRO A 532 -2.68 -7.62 7.74
N SER A 533 -3.20 -6.49 7.27
CA SER A 533 -3.43 -5.31 8.10
C SER A 533 -4.78 -4.66 7.82
N LEU A 534 -5.35 -4.07 8.86
CA LEU A 534 -6.57 -3.28 8.81
C LEU A 534 -6.29 -1.88 9.35
N THR A 535 -6.43 -0.87 8.49
CA THR A 535 -6.32 0.54 8.87
C THR A 535 -7.71 1.14 8.94
N LEU A 536 -8.02 1.81 10.05
CA LEU A 536 -9.32 2.47 10.23
C LEU A 536 -9.14 3.86 10.84
N ARG A 537 -10.07 4.77 10.53
CA ARG A 537 -10.09 6.09 11.15
C ARG A 537 -10.41 5.97 12.64
N ALA A 538 -9.51 6.51 13.46
CA ALA A 538 -9.61 6.44 14.92
C ALA A 538 -9.84 7.80 15.58
N GLY A 539 -9.65 8.89 14.85
CA GLY A 539 -9.82 10.24 15.36
C GLY A 539 -9.39 11.30 14.37
N PHE A 540 -9.03 12.46 14.91
CA PHE A 540 -8.59 13.61 14.15
C PHE A 540 -7.40 14.27 14.85
N VAL A 541 -6.52 14.84 14.04
CA VAL A 541 -5.37 15.62 14.48
C VAL A 541 -5.39 17.02 13.83
N HIS A 542 -4.61 17.93 14.35
CA HIS A 542 -4.41 19.25 13.75
C HIS A 542 -3.03 19.32 13.12
N VAL A 543 -2.97 19.78 11.87
CA VAL A 543 -1.73 19.93 11.12
C VAL A 543 -1.52 21.36 10.72
N SER A 544 -0.29 21.85 10.86
CA SER A 544 0.13 23.20 10.47
C SER A 544 0.75 23.25 9.09
N GLU A 545 0.95 22.10 8.45
CA GLU A 545 1.54 21.93 7.13
C GLU A 545 0.88 20.73 6.41
N ALA A 546 0.84 20.78 5.09
CA ALA A 546 0.35 19.65 4.27
C ALA A 546 1.31 18.45 4.41
N ARG A 547 0.74 17.24 4.55
CA ARG A 547 1.48 15.99 4.76
C ARG A 547 1.71 15.24 3.45
N SER A 548 1.95 15.95 2.35
CA SER A 548 2.22 15.33 1.04
C SER A 548 3.68 14.92 0.95
N ASP A 549 3.97 13.77 0.36
CA ASP A 549 5.34 13.33 0.08
C ASP A 549 5.95 14.21 -1.02
N TRP A 550 5.09 14.60 -2.00
CA TRP A 550 5.44 15.52 -3.07
C TRP A 550 4.44 16.69 -3.10
N ALA A 551 4.96 17.92 -3.18
CA ALA A 551 4.13 19.04 -3.55
C ALA A 551 3.62 18.86 -4.99
N PRO A 552 2.47 19.48 -5.37
CA PRO A 552 2.00 19.50 -6.76
C PRO A 552 3.04 20.04 -7.75
N ASP A 553 3.85 20.98 -7.27
CA ASP A 553 5.11 21.42 -7.87
C ASP A 553 6.25 20.94 -6.97
N PRO A 554 7.11 20.02 -7.39
CA PRO A 554 8.20 19.50 -6.57
C PRO A 554 9.22 20.55 -6.10
N GLN A 555 9.23 21.73 -6.71
CA GLN A 555 10.11 22.85 -6.32
C GLN A 555 9.44 23.86 -5.39
N ALA A 556 8.13 23.74 -5.19
CA ALA A 556 7.40 24.59 -4.26
C ALA A 556 7.42 24.01 -2.83
N PRO A 557 7.46 24.86 -1.78
CA PRO A 557 7.28 24.38 -0.43
C PRO A 557 5.85 23.84 -0.23
N LEU A 558 5.69 22.88 0.70
CA LEU A 558 4.38 22.41 1.09
C LEU A 558 3.54 23.54 1.68
N PRO A 559 2.21 23.56 1.44
CA PRO A 559 1.33 24.55 2.04
C PRO A 559 1.33 24.49 3.57
N THR A 560 1.39 25.68 4.22
CA THR A 560 1.30 25.82 5.68
C THR A 560 -0.02 26.47 6.08
N PHE A 561 -0.49 26.18 7.30
CA PHE A 561 -1.81 26.59 7.78
C PHE A 561 -1.77 27.30 9.12
N LYS A 562 -2.40 28.49 9.20
CA LYS A 562 -2.62 29.25 10.44
C LYS A 562 -4.07 29.77 10.45
N PRO A 563 -4.98 29.25 11.31
CA PRO A 563 -4.75 28.20 12.31
C PRO A 563 -4.53 26.81 11.68
N PRO A 564 -4.00 25.85 12.45
CA PRO A 564 -3.84 24.46 12.00
C PRO A 564 -5.17 23.85 11.53
N ARG A 565 -5.10 22.97 10.53
CA ARG A 565 -6.25 22.29 9.94
C ARG A 565 -6.53 20.96 10.62
N ARG A 566 -7.80 20.66 10.84
CA ARG A 566 -8.24 19.38 11.40
C ARG A 566 -8.40 18.35 10.29
N VAL A 567 -7.69 17.21 10.43
CA VAL A 567 -7.66 16.13 9.44
C VAL A 567 -7.82 14.78 10.13
N PRO A 568 -8.30 13.73 9.43
CA PRO A 568 -8.42 12.41 10.03
C PRO A 568 -7.05 11.81 10.37
N HIS A 569 -7.08 10.95 11.39
CA HIS A 569 -5.96 10.09 11.78
C HIS A 569 -6.48 8.68 12.01
N GLY A 570 -5.73 7.69 11.53
CA GLY A 570 -6.07 6.28 11.63
C GLY A 570 -5.04 5.50 12.42
N VAL A 571 -5.45 4.34 12.91
CA VAL A 571 -4.57 3.32 13.49
C VAL A 571 -4.59 2.07 12.62
N THR A 572 -3.54 1.25 12.73
CA THR A 572 -3.44 0.00 12.00
C THR A 572 -3.38 -1.19 12.95
N LEU A 573 -4.20 -2.18 12.66
CA LEU A 573 -4.13 -3.51 13.25
C LEU A 573 -3.35 -4.42 12.30
N LEU A 574 -2.35 -5.16 12.81
CA LEU A 574 -1.57 -6.14 12.05
C LEU A 574 -1.86 -7.54 12.61
N GLY A 575 -2.22 -8.49 11.76
CA GLY A 575 -2.71 -9.80 12.18
C GLY A 575 -1.84 -10.97 11.76
N ARG A 576 -2.25 -12.17 12.17
CA ARG A 576 -1.71 -13.44 11.71
C ARG A 576 -2.09 -13.68 10.26
N LEU A 577 -1.29 -14.46 9.56
CA LEU A 577 -1.60 -14.87 8.18
C LEU A 577 -2.99 -15.51 8.11
N PHE A 578 -3.80 -15.08 7.16
CA PHE A 578 -5.16 -15.56 6.86
C PHE A 578 -6.18 -15.36 7.99
N ASP A 579 -5.87 -14.59 9.03
CA ASP A 579 -6.76 -14.30 10.15
C ASP A 579 -7.36 -12.87 10.10
N GLU A 580 -7.75 -12.45 8.90
CA GLU A 580 -8.42 -11.16 8.67
C GLU A 580 -9.74 -11.05 9.46
N GLY A 581 -10.38 -12.18 9.75
CA GLY A 581 -11.59 -12.20 10.56
C GLY A 581 -11.37 -11.69 11.99
N THR A 582 -10.26 -12.07 12.64
CA THR A 582 -9.91 -11.54 13.98
C THR A 582 -9.58 -10.06 13.92
N LEU A 583 -8.82 -9.62 12.90
CA LEU A 583 -8.56 -8.18 12.67
C LEU A 583 -9.87 -7.40 12.54
N ALA A 584 -10.79 -7.90 11.70
CA ALA A 584 -12.05 -7.23 11.44
C ALA A 584 -12.95 -7.18 12.70
N ARG A 585 -13.01 -8.23 13.51
CA ARG A 585 -13.78 -8.23 14.76
C ARG A 585 -13.28 -7.17 15.73
N VAL A 586 -11.96 -7.08 15.95
CA VAL A 586 -11.37 -6.04 16.80
C VAL A 586 -11.55 -4.66 16.18
N GLY A 587 -11.36 -4.53 14.87
CA GLY A 587 -11.61 -3.29 14.14
C GLY A 587 -13.05 -2.81 14.28
N LEU A 588 -14.06 -3.69 14.19
CA LEU A 588 -15.48 -3.37 14.42
C LEU A 588 -15.74 -2.88 15.83
N ALA A 589 -15.17 -3.54 16.83
CA ALA A 589 -15.33 -3.12 18.21
C ALA A 589 -14.74 -1.72 18.44
N LEU A 590 -13.58 -1.43 17.88
CA LEU A 590 -12.96 -0.10 17.92
C LEU A 590 -13.80 0.93 17.14
N GLU A 591 -14.24 0.62 15.91
CA GLU A 591 -15.07 1.51 15.09
C GLU A 591 -16.35 1.94 15.83
N HIS A 592 -17.02 1.00 16.50
CA HIS A 592 -18.22 1.27 17.28
C HIS A 592 -17.92 2.11 18.54
N SER A 593 -16.86 1.82 19.25
CA SER A 593 -16.50 2.54 20.47
C SER A 593 -16.04 3.96 20.19
N LEU A 594 -15.19 4.15 19.18
CA LEU A 594 -14.65 5.46 18.81
C LEU A 594 -15.69 6.36 18.14
N ASN A 595 -16.66 5.79 17.43
CA ASN A 595 -17.80 6.45 16.78
C ASN A 595 -17.43 7.71 15.95
N VAL A 596 -16.30 7.69 15.26
CA VAL A 596 -15.81 8.79 14.42
C VAL A 596 -16.15 8.64 12.95
N GLY A 597 -16.76 7.51 12.56
CA GLY A 597 -17.06 7.14 11.17
C GLY A 597 -18.10 8.03 10.48
N ALA A 598 -18.98 8.67 11.23
CA ALA A 598 -20.07 9.48 10.68
C ALA A 598 -19.65 10.86 10.15
N GLU A 599 -18.48 11.36 10.56
CA GLU A 599 -18.00 12.67 10.09
C GLU A 599 -17.59 12.61 8.62
N GLN A 600 -17.93 13.64 7.87
CA GLN A 600 -17.68 13.79 6.42
C GLN A 600 -16.71 14.94 6.15
N PRO A 601 -15.95 14.90 5.05
CA PRO A 601 -15.10 16.01 4.64
C PRO A 601 -15.93 17.29 4.41
N PRO A 602 -15.43 18.45 4.81
CA PRO A 602 -16.16 19.72 4.60
C PRO A 602 -16.38 20.00 3.10
N GLY A 603 -17.62 20.31 2.73
CA GLY A 603 -17.98 20.73 1.37
C GLY A 603 -18.25 19.61 0.36
N PHE A 604 -18.35 18.35 0.81
CA PHE A 604 -18.63 17.17 -0.03
C PHE A 604 -20.00 16.55 0.20
#